data_290cea0ea541250b2a1cacced373b879
#
_entry.id   290cea0ea541250b2a1cacced373b879
#
_cell.length_a   1.000
_cell.length_b   1.000
_cell.length_c   1.000
_cell.angle_alpha   90.00
_cell.angle_beta   90.00
_cell.angle_gamma   90.00
#
_symmetry.space_group_name_H-M   'P 1'
#
loop_
_entity.id
_entity.type
_entity.pdbx_description
1 polymer ?
#
loop_
_entity_poly.entity_id
_entity_poly.type
_entity_poly.pdbx_seq_one_letter_code
_entity_poly.pdbx_strand_id
1 'polypeptide(L)'
;MGTMKIKEARQAYTAQLDVLRNRQRKLLKEKEENDARMRYGSQGEAWNSGSGVVIELSEEYRKRAQELQEKIDKVKEQIDEHVKLRDQVIEMEVGIANAEVAKQQGEAMQEYGEEVAKCLEIARRIANGDKVPASDEKKLMDFNMEVYMAAKNMAVMNADKKHKEYDSLWGEEKEKEESPDPMETAGDTQINVEFPDIEVEEQ
;
A
#
# COMPACT_ATOMS: atom_id res chain seq x y z
N MET A 1 -14.12 18.47 1.88
CA MET A 1 -13.38 17.46 1.10
C MET A 1 -12.07 18.06 0.64
N GLY A 2 -10.95 17.47 1.00
CA GLY A 2 -9.62 17.89 0.58
C GLY A 2 -8.95 16.78 -0.22
N THR A 3 -8.18 17.16 -1.27
CA THR A 3 -7.35 16.21 -2.00
C THR A 3 -5.99 16.14 -1.33
N MET A 4 -5.52 14.94 -1.01
CA MET A 4 -4.19 14.72 -0.42
C MET A 4 -3.60 13.40 -0.91
N LYS A 5 -2.29 13.22 -0.71
CA LYS A 5 -1.61 11.97 -1.04
C LYS A 5 -2.02 10.86 -0.07
N ILE A 6 -2.10 9.63 -0.58
CA ILE A 6 -2.44 8.44 0.24
C ILE A 6 -1.55 8.34 1.49
N LYS A 7 -0.24 8.51 1.34
CA LYS A 7 0.71 8.48 2.46
C LYS A 7 0.40 9.53 3.54
N GLU A 8 -0.02 10.73 3.13
CA GLU A 8 -0.40 11.82 4.04
C GLU A 8 -1.72 11.51 4.75
N ALA A 9 -2.72 10.99 4.01
CA ALA A 9 -3.99 10.57 4.57
C ALA A 9 -3.81 9.48 5.64
N ARG A 10 -2.99 8.46 5.36
CA ARG A 10 -2.66 7.39 6.31
C ARG A 10 -2.00 7.93 7.58
N GLN A 11 -1.06 8.87 7.43
CA GLN A 11 -0.41 9.53 8.58
C GLN A 11 -1.40 10.35 9.40
N ALA A 12 -2.28 11.10 8.74
CA ALA A 12 -3.29 11.92 9.42
C ALA A 12 -4.28 11.06 10.21
N TYR A 13 -4.82 9.98 9.63
CA TYR A 13 -5.68 9.05 10.37
C TYR A 13 -4.96 8.39 11.56
N THR A 14 -3.68 8.04 11.40
CA THR A 14 -2.90 7.47 12.49
C THR A 14 -2.73 8.46 13.64
N ALA A 15 -2.42 9.72 13.33
CA ALA A 15 -2.30 10.78 14.34
C ALA A 15 -3.64 11.03 15.07
N GLN A 16 -4.77 11.05 14.35
CA GLN A 16 -6.09 11.18 14.94
C GLN A 16 -6.43 10.01 15.86
N LEU A 17 -6.12 8.79 15.45
CA LEU A 17 -6.28 7.59 16.27
C LEU A 17 -5.47 7.66 17.57
N ASP A 18 -4.26 8.19 17.52
CA ASP A 18 -3.44 8.35 18.73
C ASP A 18 -4.05 9.36 19.70
N VAL A 19 -4.64 10.45 19.21
CA VAL A 19 -5.37 11.43 20.03
C VAL A 19 -6.59 10.76 20.68
N LEU A 20 -7.41 10.04 19.90
CA LEU A 20 -8.61 9.37 20.43
C LEU A 20 -8.28 8.28 21.45
N ARG A 21 -7.25 7.47 21.22
CA ARG A 21 -6.79 6.45 22.16
C ARG A 21 -6.23 7.04 23.45
N ASN A 22 -5.55 8.19 23.36
CA ASN A 22 -5.08 8.92 24.53
C ASN A 22 -6.27 9.44 25.36
N ARG A 23 -7.30 9.99 24.70
CA ARG A 23 -8.54 10.42 25.35
C ARG A 23 -9.24 9.26 26.04
N GLN A 24 -9.40 8.14 25.34
CA GLN A 24 -9.98 6.91 25.89
C GLN A 24 -9.25 6.46 27.17
N ARG A 25 -7.92 6.44 27.14
CA ARG A 25 -7.10 6.08 28.33
C ARG A 25 -7.32 7.02 29.50
N LYS A 26 -7.45 8.33 29.26
CA LYS A 26 -7.76 9.30 30.32
C LYS A 26 -9.14 9.06 30.92
N LEU A 27 -10.17 8.88 30.10
CA LEU A 27 -11.54 8.62 30.56
C LEU A 27 -11.65 7.29 31.35
N LEU A 28 -10.96 6.24 30.91
CA LEU A 28 -10.90 4.97 31.65
C LEU A 28 -10.25 5.14 33.02
N LYS A 29 -9.18 5.93 33.13
CA LYS A 29 -8.53 6.22 34.41
C LYS A 29 -9.44 7.05 35.32
N GLU A 30 -10.13 8.07 34.80
CA GLU A 30 -11.10 8.85 35.57
C GLU A 30 -12.25 7.97 36.09
N LYS A 31 -12.73 7.06 35.27
CA LYS A 31 -13.77 6.10 35.68
C LYS A 31 -13.27 5.17 36.78
N GLU A 32 -12.04 4.66 36.67
CA GLU A 32 -11.44 3.81 37.70
C GLU A 32 -11.28 4.57 39.04
N GLU A 33 -10.84 5.81 38.98
CA GLU A 33 -10.73 6.68 40.15
C GLU A 33 -12.11 6.97 40.78
N ASN A 34 -13.14 7.22 39.95
CA ASN A 34 -14.51 7.42 40.41
C ASN A 34 -15.07 6.16 41.10
N ASP A 35 -14.86 5.00 40.47
CA ASP A 35 -15.30 3.69 41.01
C ASP A 35 -14.58 3.34 42.30
N ALA A 36 -13.29 3.69 42.43
CA ALA A 36 -12.54 3.55 43.66
C ALA A 36 -13.11 4.43 44.78
N ARG A 37 -13.37 5.72 44.50
CA ARG A 37 -13.99 6.63 45.48
C ARG A 37 -15.36 6.15 45.95
N MET A 38 -16.19 5.63 45.01
CA MET A 38 -17.46 5.04 45.35
C MET A 38 -17.34 3.84 46.32
N ARG A 39 -16.31 2.99 46.12
CA ARG A 39 -16.07 1.82 46.98
C ARG A 39 -15.54 2.23 48.37
N TYR A 40 -14.59 3.18 48.45
CA TYR A 40 -14.00 3.60 49.70
C TYR A 40 -14.91 4.54 50.47
N GLY A 41 -15.64 5.45 49.83
CA GLY A 41 -16.63 6.33 50.47
C GLY A 41 -17.73 5.53 51.16
N SER A 42 -18.24 4.49 50.51
CA SER A 42 -19.27 3.62 51.14
C SER A 42 -18.77 2.82 52.35
N GLN A 43 -17.46 2.58 52.46
CA GLN A 43 -16.90 1.84 53.62
C GLN A 43 -16.49 2.78 54.80
N GLY A 44 -16.05 4.02 54.49
CA GLY A 44 -15.56 4.96 55.55
C GLY A 44 -16.65 5.77 56.21
N GLU A 45 -17.71 6.12 55.51
CA GLU A 45 -18.79 7.01 56.00
C GLU A 45 -19.96 6.25 56.66
N ALA A 46 -20.10 4.95 56.38
CA ALA A 46 -21.11 4.09 57.04
C ALA A 46 -20.94 4.04 58.57
N TRP A 47 -19.79 4.44 59.11
CA TRP A 47 -19.50 4.44 60.55
C TRP A 47 -19.82 5.78 61.25
N ASN A 48 -19.92 6.92 60.51
CA ASN A 48 -19.96 8.24 61.17
C ASN A 48 -21.14 9.17 60.81
N SER A 49 -22.04 8.82 59.90
CA SER A 49 -23.14 9.74 59.52
C SER A 49 -24.47 9.05 59.31
N GLY A 50 -25.55 9.75 59.71
CA GLY A 50 -26.92 9.29 59.44
C GLY A 50 -27.15 9.03 57.95
N SER A 51 -27.93 8.02 57.63
CA SER A 51 -28.09 7.33 56.35
C SER A 51 -28.34 8.23 55.10
N GLY A 52 -28.65 9.52 55.24
CA GLY A 52 -28.97 10.43 54.11
C GLY A 52 -27.79 10.86 53.27
N VAL A 53 -26.67 11.26 53.88
CA VAL A 53 -25.48 11.82 53.21
C VAL A 53 -24.75 10.73 52.41
N VAL A 54 -24.69 9.52 52.91
CA VAL A 54 -24.05 8.35 52.21
C VAL A 54 -24.80 7.96 50.95
N ILE A 55 -26.13 8.06 50.96
CA ILE A 55 -26.97 7.74 49.78
C ILE A 55 -26.78 8.81 48.69
N GLU A 56 -26.72 10.10 49.06
CA GLU A 56 -26.59 11.19 48.12
C GLU A 56 -25.21 11.18 47.39
N LEU A 57 -24.12 11.00 48.15
CA LEU A 57 -22.78 10.80 47.57
C LEU A 57 -22.68 9.58 46.65
N SER A 58 -23.32 8.48 47.02
CA SER A 58 -23.31 7.27 46.18
C SER A 58 -24.07 7.47 44.86
N GLU A 59 -25.09 8.30 44.82
CA GLU A 59 -25.85 8.65 43.63
C GLU A 59 -25.05 9.55 42.68
N GLU A 60 -24.30 10.52 43.21
CA GLU A 60 -23.40 11.36 42.41
C GLU A 60 -22.32 10.55 41.73
N TYR A 61 -21.65 9.63 42.42
CA TYR A 61 -20.64 8.76 41.81
C TYR A 61 -21.22 7.83 40.76
N ARG A 62 -22.46 7.33 40.95
CA ARG A 62 -23.17 6.53 39.94
C ARG A 62 -23.48 7.33 38.70
N LYS A 63 -23.99 8.56 38.81
CA LYS A 63 -24.25 9.47 37.69
C LYS A 63 -22.95 9.76 36.94
N ARG A 64 -21.88 10.07 37.67
CA ARG A 64 -20.57 10.32 37.07
C ARG A 64 -20.02 9.10 36.34
N ALA A 65 -20.20 7.88 36.88
CA ALA A 65 -19.79 6.64 36.22
C ALA A 65 -20.58 6.40 34.93
N GLN A 66 -21.86 6.75 34.88
CA GLN A 66 -22.68 6.66 33.67
C GLN A 66 -22.22 7.66 32.60
N GLU A 67 -22.02 8.94 32.99
CA GLU A 67 -21.50 9.97 32.08
C GLU A 67 -20.13 9.61 31.49
N LEU A 68 -19.23 9.06 32.31
CA LEU A 68 -17.91 8.61 31.86
C LEU A 68 -18.04 7.41 30.94
N GLN A 69 -18.96 6.49 31.21
CA GLN A 69 -19.21 5.36 30.32
C GLN A 69 -19.73 5.81 28.96
N GLU A 70 -20.70 6.72 28.91
CA GLU A 70 -21.22 7.28 27.66
C GLU A 70 -20.12 7.99 26.85
N LYS A 71 -19.21 8.74 27.52
CA LYS A 71 -18.07 9.36 26.86
C LYS A 71 -17.08 8.33 26.31
N ILE A 72 -16.81 7.28 27.07
CA ILE A 72 -15.94 6.16 26.63
C ILE A 72 -16.53 5.47 25.40
N ASP A 73 -17.84 5.19 25.41
CA ASP A 73 -18.51 4.54 24.31
C ASP A 73 -18.51 5.39 23.04
N LYS A 74 -18.73 6.69 23.15
CA LYS A 74 -18.59 7.64 22.02
C LYS A 74 -17.19 7.67 21.44
N VAL A 75 -16.16 7.78 22.32
CA VAL A 75 -14.77 7.79 21.86
C VAL A 75 -14.38 6.44 21.20
N LYS A 76 -14.93 5.34 21.71
CA LYS A 76 -14.73 4.01 21.08
C LYS A 76 -15.34 3.94 19.70
N GLU A 77 -16.55 4.45 19.50
CA GLU A 77 -17.20 4.53 18.19
C GLU A 77 -16.38 5.37 17.21
N GLN A 78 -15.87 6.52 17.63
CA GLN A 78 -14.96 7.34 16.82
C GLN A 78 -13.67 6.61 16.46
N ILE A 79 -13.07 5.85 17.40
CA ILE A 79 -11.90 5.03 17.11
C ILE A 79 -12.21 3.99 16.05
N ASP A 80 -13.32 3.26 16.17
CA ASP A 80 -13.72 2.21 15.24
C ASP A 80 -13.96 2.78 13.83
N GLU A 81 -14.57 3.97 13.72
CA GLU A 81 -14.75 4.67 12.46
C GLU A 81 -13.42 5.09 11.82
N HIS A 82 -12.53 5.71 12.59
CA HIS A 82 -11.21 6.12 12.08
C HIS A 82 -10.32 4.93 11.70
N VAL A 83 -10.40 3.82 12.42
CA VAL A 83 -9.71 2.56 12.06
C VAL A 83 -10.22 2.07 10.71
N LYS A 84 -11.52 2.05 10.51
CA LYS A 84 -12.14 1.60 9.25
C LYS A 84 -11.69 2.48 8.07
N LEU A 85 -11.70 3.80 8.23
CA LEU A 85 -11.28 4.73 7.18
C LEU A 85 -9.79 4.60 6.87
N ARG A 86 -8.94 4.49 7.91
CA ARG A 86 -7.50 4.24 7.73
C ARG A 86 -7.25 2.94 6.97
N ASP A 87 -7.95 1.87 7.32
CA ASP A 87 -7.77 0.55 6.71
C ASP A 87 -8.23 0.58 5.24
N GLN A 88 -9.28 1.33 4.90
CA GLN A 88 -9.67 1.58 3.51
C GLN A 88 -8.59 2.31 2.70
N VAL A 89 -7.93 3.31 3.31
CA VAL A 89 -6.82 4.02 2.66
C VAL A 89 -5.63 3.08 2.42
N ILE A 90 -5.30 2.21 3.39
CA ILE A 90 -4.25 1.21 3.25
C ILE A 90 -4.60 0.19 2.14
N GLU A 91 -5.85 -0.26 2.09
CA GLU A 91 -6.30 -1.19 1.05
C GLU A 91 -6.22 -0.57 -0.35
N MET A 92 -6.58 0.72 -0.50
CA MET A 92 -6.39 1.45 -1.74
C MET A 92 -4.90 1.56 -2.12
N GLU A 93 -4.02 1.89 -1.16
CA GLU A 93 -2.56 1.96 -1.38
C GLU A 93 -2.02 0.63 -1.93
N VAL A 94 -2.37 -0.47 -1.29
CA VAL A 94 -1.97 -1.82 -1.71
C VAL A 94 -2.55 -2.17 -3.08
N GLY A 95 -3.81 -1.82 -3.33
CA GLY A 95 -4.47 -2.05 -4.63
C GLY A 95 -3.75 -1.34 -5.78
N ILE A 96 -3.40 -0.06 -5.59
CA ILE A 96 -2.67 0.73 -6.59
C ILE A 96 -1.25 0.19 -6.80
N ALA A 97 -0.54 -0.15 -5.72
CA ALA A 97 0.79 -0.75 -5.81
C ALA A 97 0.77 -2.08 -6.58
N ASN A 98 -0.19 -2.94 -6.31
CA ASN A 98 -0.36 -4.20 -7.03
C ASN A 98 -0.68 -3.99 -8.52
N ALA A 99 -1.48 -2.98 -8.84
CA ALA A 99 -1.78 -2.63 -10.23
C ALA A 99 -0.52 -2.14 -10.97
N GLU A 100 0.32 -1.34 -10.32
CA GLU A 100 1.59 -0.89 -10.89
C GLU A 100 2.57 -2.05 -11.09
N VAL A 101 2.68 -2.97 -10.12
CA VAL A 101 3.47 -4.22 -10.27
C VAL A 101 2.98 -5.02 -11.47
N ALA A 102 1.68 -5.22 -11.61
CA ALA A 102 1.11 -5.98 -12.72
C ALA A 102 1.39 -5.31 -14.08
N LYS A 103 1.33 -3.97 -14.13
CA LYS A 103 1.68 -3.18 -15.32
C LYS A 103 3.15 -3.38 -15.69
N GLN A 104 4.07 -3.20 -14.73
CA GLN A 104 5.51 -3.37 -14.96
C GLN A 104 5.85 -4.81 -15.41
N GLN A 105 5.20 -5.82 -14.82
CA GLN A 105 5.36 -7.22 -15.26
C GLN A 105 4.83 -7.42 -16.68
N GLY A 106 3.70 -6.79 -17.03
CA GLY A 106 3.14 -6.84 -18.38
C GLY A 106 4.08 -6.21 -19.42
N GLU A 107 4.64 -5.04 -19.12
CA GLU A 107 5.61 -4.34 -19.96
C GLU A 107 6.88 -5.17 -20.16
N ALA A 108 7.43 -5.74 -19.06
CA ALA A 108 8.60 -6.63 -19.16
C ALA A 108 8.33 -7.89 -20.00
N MET A 109 7.14 -8.48 -19.88
CA MET A 109 6.73 -9.64 -20.67
C MET A 109 6.58 -9.28 -22.15
N GLN A 110 6.03 -8.11 -22.45
CA GLN A 110 5.93 -7.61 -23.82
C GLN A 110 7.32 -7.38 -24.42
N GLU A 111 8.22 -6.67 -23.71
CA GLU A 111 9.60 -6.45 -24.15
C GLU A 111 10.32 -7.78 -24.44
N TYR A 112 10.18 -8.76 -23.53
CA TYR A 112 10.75 -10.10 -23.73
C TYR A 112 10.16 -10.79 -24.97
N GLY A 113 8.85 -10.68 -25.19
CA GLY A 113 8.19 -11.21 -26.38
C GLY A 113 8.70 -10.59 -27.68
N GLU A 114 8.92 -9.27 -27.68
CA GLU A 114 9.51 -8.55 -28.81
C GLU A 114 10.97 -8.97 -29.07
N GLU A 115 11.75 -9.18 -28.02
CA GLU A 115 13.13 -9.65 -28.11
C GLU A 115 13.19 -11.07 -28.72
N VAL A 116 12.34 -11.97 -28.23
CA VAL A 116 12.20 -13.33 -28.80
C VAL A 116 11.83 -13.27 -30.28
N ALA A 117 10.88 -12.43 -30.67
CA ALA A 117 10.45 -12.29 -32.06
C ALA A 117 11.59 -11.77 -32.95
N LYS A 118 12.37 -10.78 -32.49
CA LYS A 118 13.55 -10.28 -33.18
C LYS A 118 14.61 -11.38 -33.33
N CYS A 119 14.92 -12.11 -32.27
CA CYS A 119 15.87 -13.24 -32.31
C CYS A 119 15.45 -14.31 -33.30
N LEU A 120 14.17 -14.68 -33.32
CA LEU A 120 13.66 -15.66 -34.31
C LEU A 120 13.74 -15.15 -35.74
N GLU A 121 13.46 -13.87 -35.97
CA GLU A 121 13.62 -13.27 -37.29
C GLU A 121 15.08 -13.23 -37.74
N ILE A 122 16.03 -12.91 -36.84
CA ILE A 122 17.47 -12.98 -37.13
C ILE A 122 17.88 -14.40 -37.47
N ALA A 123 17.43 -15.39 -36.66
CA ALA A 123 17.69 -16.82 -36.96
C ALA A 123 17.18 -17.23 -38.34
N ARG A 124 15.97 -16.77 -38.71
CA ARG A 124 15.38 -17.03 -40.04
C ARG A 124 16.22 -16.42 -41.17
N ARG A 125 16.68 -15.17 -40.99
CA ARG A 125 17.54 -14.49 -42.00
C ARG A 125 18.87 -15.25 -42.17
N ILE A 126 19.54 -15.59 -41.05
CA ILE A 126 20.77 -16.37 -41.08
C ILE A 126 20.55 -17.71 -41.75
N ALA A 127 19.48 -18.43 -41.40
CA ALA A 127 19.16 -19.75 -42.01
C ALA A 127 18.91 -19.67 -43.52
N ASN A 128 18.42 -18.55 -44.04
CA ASN A 128 18.28 -18.29 -45.47
C ASN A 128 19.61 -17.93 -46.15
N GLY A 129 20.68 -17.75 -45.40
CA GLY A 129 21.99 -17.31 -45.91
C GLY A 129 22.11 -15.80 -46.07
N ASP A 130 21.13 -15.02 -45.58
CA ASP A 130 21.12 -13.57 -45.69
C ASP A 130 22.18 -12.95 -44.72
N LYS A 131 22.66 -11.76 -45.06
CA LYS A 131 23.61 -11.02 -44.23
C LYS A 131 22.85 -10.21 -43.20
N VAL A 132 23.21 -10.41 -41.95
CA VAL A 132 22.72 -9.64 -40.81
C VAL A 132 23.89 -8.95 -40.11
N PRO A 133 23.67 -7.82 -39.37
CA PRO A 133 24.71 -7.15 -38.60
C PRO A 133 25.31 -8.07 -37.54
N ALA A 134 26.62 -7.92 -37.29
CA ALA A 134 27.33 -8.70 -36.28
C ALA A 134 26.77 -8.48 -34.85
N SER A 135 26.22 -7.29 -34.57
CA SER A 135 25.49 -7.00 -33.32
C SER A 135 24.28 -7.92 -33.11
N ASP A 136 23.52 -8.12 -34.18
CA ASP A 136 22.30 -8.93 -34.17
C ASP A 136 22.65 -10.41 -34.05
N GLU A 137 23.71 -10.88 -34.76
CA GLU A 137 24.21 -12.25 -34.59
C GLU A 137 24.65 -12.50 -33.14
N LYS A 138 25.37 -11.55 -32.52
CA LYS A 138 25.79 -11.65 -31.13
C LYS A 138 24.60 -11.76 -30.18
N LYS A 139 23.57 -10.90 -30.35
CA LYS A 139 22.35 -10.95 -29.52
C LYS A 139 21.63 -12.29 -29.66
N LEU A 140 21.54 -12.87 -30.84
CA LEU A 140 20.97 -14.20 -31.02
C LEU A 140 21.81 -15.28 -30.34
N MET A 141 23.15 -15.18 -30.38
CA MET A 141 24.04 -16.11 -29.69
C MET A 141 23.86 -16.04 -28.17
N ASP A 142 23.78 -14.83 -27.63
CA ASP A 142 23.58 -14.57 -26.19
C ASP A 142 22.20 -15.05 -25.75
N PHE A 143 21.17 -14.87 -26.58
CA PHE A 143 19.81 -15.34 -26.33
C PHE A 143 19.70 -16.87 -26.37
N ASN A 144 20.17 -17.52 -27.47
CA ASN A 144 20.15 -18.97 -27.60
C ASN A 144 21.19 -19.44 -28.62
N MET A 145 22.30 -20.01 -28.13
CA MET A 145 23.38 -20.52 -28.93
C MET A 145 22.95 -21.70 -29.84
N GLU A 146 22.03 -22.55 -29.37
CA GLU A 146 21.58 -23.71 -30.16
C GLU A 146 20.80 -23.27 -31.39
N VAL A 147 19.91 -22.29 -31.24
CA VAL A 147 19.15 -21.68 -32.33
C VAL A 147 20.09 -21.01 -33.34
N TYR A 148 21.11 -20.28 -32.86
CA TYR A 148 22.13 -19.67 -33.70
C TYR A 148 22.89 -20.72 -34.50
N MET A 149 23.38 -21.79 -33.88
CA MET A 149 24.10 -22.87 -34.57
C MET A 149 23.22 -23.62 -35.58
N ALA A 150 21.96 -23.85 -35.24
CA ALA A 150 21.00 -24.46 -36.17
C ALA A 150 20.78 -23.56 -37.42
N ALA A 151 20.62 -22.24 -37.20
CA ALA A 151 20.48 -21.28 -38.30
C ALA A 151 21.72 -21.22 -39.19
N LYS A 152 22.94 -21.22 -38.62
CA LYS A 152 24.19 -21.27 -39.39
C LYS A 152 24.34 -22.58 -40.19
N ASN A 153 23.96 -23.71 -39.63
CA ASN A 153 24.01 -24.98 -40.35
C ASN A 153 23.00 -25.01 -41.55
N MET A 154 21.81 -24.41 -41.35
CA MET A 154 20.84 -24.27 -42.45
C MET A 154 21.34 -23.29 -43.54
N ALA A 155 22.08 -22.23 -43.17
CA ALA A 155 22.65 -21.29 -44.12
C ALA A 155 23.60 -21.96 -45.11
N VAL A 156 24.39 -22.95 -44.69
CA VAL A 156 25.27 -23.73 -45.56
C VAL A 156 24.50 -24.46 -46.66
N MET A 157 23.32 -24.97 -46.31
CA MET A 157 22.44 -25.67 -47.28
C MET A 157 21.75 -24.73 -48.27
N ASN A 158 21.69 -23.42 -47.93
CA ASN A 158 21.05 -22.40 -48.76
C ASN A 158 22.06 -21.50 -49.47
N ALA A 159 23.35 -21.87 -49.51
CA ALA A 159 24.45 -21.04 -50.02
C ALA A 159 24.28 -20.63 -51.52
N ASP A 160 23.52 -21.39 -52.28
CA ASP A 160 23.28 -21.15 -53.73
C ASP A 160 22.14 -20.13 -54.02
N LYS A 161 21.47 -19.63 -52.96
CA LYS A 161 20.36 -18.69 -53.11
C LYS A 161 20.86 -17.24 -53.19
N LYS A 162 20.04 -16.34 -53.74
CA LYS A 162 20.32 -14.88 -53.68
C LYS A 162 20.16 -14.42 -52.23
N HIS A 163 21.23 -13.85 -51.70
CA HIS A 163 21.28 -13.31 -50.33
C HIS A 163 20.88 -11.85 -50.33
N LYS A 164 20.17 -11.46 -49.26
CA LYS A 164 19.82 -10.07 -48.95
C LYS A 164 20.70 -9.57 -47.83
N GLU A 165 20.86 -8.29 -47.75
CA GLU A 165 21.51 -7.60 -46.62
C GLU A 165 20.48 -6.78 -45.86
N TYR A 166 20.50 -6.88 -44.55
CA TYR A 166 19.51 -6.28 -43.65
C TYR A 166 20.18 -5.36 -42.65
N ASP A 167 19.46 -4.31 -42.28
CA ASP A 167 19.82 -3.46 -41.15
C ASP A 167 19.47 -4.12 -39.79
N SER A 168 20.06 -3.61 -38.71
CA SER A 168 19.81 -4.11 -37.36
C SER A 168 18.35 -3.95 -36.93
N LEU A 169 17.82 -4.97 -36.26
CA LEU A 169 16.46 -4.94 -35.69
C LEU A 169 16.40 -4.23 -34.33
N TRP A 170 17.54 -3.98 -33.68
CA TRP A 170 17.55 -3.30 -32.38
C TRP A 170 17.74 -1.78 -32.50
N GLY A 171 18.24 -1.25 -33.62
CA GLY A 171 18.55 0.17 -33.77
C GLY A 171 19.59 0.65 -32.75
N GLU A 172 19.51 1.92 -32.37
CA GLU A 172 20.31 2.47 -31.28
C GLU A 172 19.68 2.04 -29.93
N GLU A 173 20.46 1.43 -29.04
CA GLU A 173 20.03 1.08 -27.69
C GLU A 173 19.69 2.35 -26.91
N LYS A 174 18.43 2.50 -26.50
CA LYS A 174 18.05 3.52 -25.53
C LYS A 174 18.36 3.01 -24.13
N GLU A 175 18.94 3.86 -23.28
CA GLU A 175 19.05 3.57 -21.85
C GLU A 175 17.64 3.29 -21.30
N LYS A 176 17.49 2.15 -20.61
CA LYS A 176 16.24 1.83 -19.94
C LYS A 176 16.11 2.74 -18.73
N GLU A 177 15.03 3.51 -18.68
CA GLU A 177 14.63 4.19 -17.46
C GLU A 177 14.24 3.16 -16.41
N GLU A 178 14.74 3.33 -15.19
CA GLU A 178 14.32 2.49 -14.06
C GLU A 178 12.82 2.69 -13.79
N SER A 179 12.10 1.59 -13.67
CA SER A 179 10.68 1.64 -13.32
C SER A 179 10.51 2.19 -11.90
N PRO A 180 9.55 3.10 -11.66
CA PRO A 180 9.34 3.67 -10.34
C PRO A 180 8.91 2.59 -9.32
N ASP A 181 9.24 2.82 -8.05
CA ASP A 181 8.78 1.94 -6.97
C ASP A 181 7.25 1.93 -6.89
N PRO A 182 6.61 0.75 -6.95
CA PRO A 182 5.15 0.65 -6.94
C PRO A 182 4.50 1.20 -5.65
N MET A 183 5.14 1.03 -4.49
CA MET A 183 4.63 1.54 -3.21
C MET A 183 4.79 3.06 -3.12
N GLU A 184 5.89 3.61 -3.62
CA GLU A 184 6.09 5.06 -3.69
C GLU A 184 5.05 5.70 -4.61
N THR A 185 4.82 5.12 -5.78
CA THR A 185 3.79 5.55 -6.74
C THR A 185 2.40 5.53 -6.12
N ALA A 186 2.06 4.45 -5.42
CA ALA A 186 0.77 4.33 -4.72
C ALA A 186 0.64 5.38 -3.61
N GLY A 187 1.67 5.55 -2.77
CA GLY A 187 1.66 6.51 -1.67
C GLY A 187 1.57 7.97 -2.13
N ASP A 188 2.08 8.28 -3.31
CA ASP A 188 2.03 9.62 -3.93
C ASP A 188 0.74 9.88 -4.72
N THR A 189 -0.10 8.86 -4.93
CA THR A 189 -1.40 9.02 -5.59
C THR A 189 -2.32 9.91 -4.77
N GLN A 190 -3.01 10.84 -5.44
CA GLN A 190 -3.96 11.75 -4.80
C GLN A 190 -5.34 11.10 -4.66
N ILE A 191 -5.92 11.23 -3.48
CA ILE A 191 -7.27 10.77 -3.16
C ILE A 191 -8.08 11.89 -2.51
N ASN A 192 -9.41 11.81 -2.62
CA ASN A 192 -10.31 12.65 -1.84
C ASN A 192 -10.51 12.02 -0.47
N VAL A 193 -10.27 12.78 0.60
CA VAL A 193 -10.38 12.32 1.96
C VAL A 193 -11.34 13.20 2.75
N GLU A 194 -12.19 12.58 3.53
CA GLU A 194 -13.01 13.21 4.55
C GLU A 194 -12.56 12.72 5.92
N PHE A 195 -12.22 13.67 6.79
CA PHE A 195 -11.90 13.35 8.17
C PHE A 195 -13.16 13.57 9.02
N PRO A 196 -13.65 12.57 9.75
CA PRO A 196 -14.69 12.78 10.74
C PRO A 196 -14.21 13.76 11.82
N ASP A 197 -15.12 14.60 12.27
CA ASP A 197 -14.83 15.56 13.33
C ASP A 197 -14.49 14.82 14.63
N ILE A 198 -13.36 15.15 15.22
CA ILE A 198 -13.01 14.71 16.58
C ILE A 198 -13.65 15.71 17.54
N GLU A 199 -14.72 15.30 18.23
CA GLU A 199 -15.25 16.10 19.34
C GLU A 199 -14.20 16.20 20.44
N VAL A 200 -13.40 17.27 20.42
CA VAL A 200 -12.50 17.63 21.51
C VAL A 200 -13.32 18.51 22.45
N GLU A 201 -13.90 17.95 23.50
CA GLU A 201 -14.38 18.78 24.60
C GLU A 201 -13.17 19.51 25.19
N GLU A 202 -13.11 20.82 24.97
CA GLU A 202 -12.17 21.69 25.68
C GLU A 202 -12.44 21.57 27.18
N GLN A 203 -11.38 21.36 27.97
CA GLN A 203 -11.37 21.32 29.44
C GLN A 203 -11.58 22.70 30.01
#